data_c5bb6c538c12e1d29b9ea297174c46a6
#
_entry.id   c5bb6c538c12e1d29b9ea297174c46a6
#
_cell.length_a   1.000
_cell.length_b   1.000
_cell.length_c   1.000
_cell.angle_alpha   90.00
_cell.angle_beta   90.00
_cell.angle_gamma   90.00
#
_symmetry.space_group_name_H-M   'P 1'
#
loop_
_entity.id
_entity.type
_entity.pdbx_description
1 polymer ?
#
loop_
_entity_poly.entity_id
_entity_poly.type
_entity_poly.pdbx_seq_one_letter_code
_entity_poly.pdbx_strand_id
1 'polypeptide(L)' 'MNKLRCSISGLDCPICAMEIEEKLARLPGVHKANINFPAARLVVEYEERPDDPQGTALLEKVRSTASALHDGVVLEPC' A
#
# COMPACT_ATOMS: atom_id res chain seq x y z
N MET A 1 -2.91 -8.61 14.21
CA MET A 1 -2.50 -7.65 13.17
C MET A 1 -2.07 -8.39 11.93
N ASN A 2 -2.58 -8.01 10.78
CA ASN A 2 -2.28 -8.69 9.53
C ASN A 2 -1.37 -7.85 8.65
N LYS A 3 -0.69 -8.49 7.73
CA LYS A 3 0.16 -7.81 6.75
C LYS A 3 -0.35 -8.07 5.35
N LEU A 4 -0.52 -7.00 4.60
CA LEU A 4 -0.87 -7.06 3.20
C LEU A 4 0.40 -6.83 2.39
N ARG A 5 0.77 -7.79 1.58
CA ARG A 5 1.97 -7.69 0.74
C ARG A 5 1.56 -7.49 -0.71
N CYS A 6 2.18 -6.51 -1.33
CA CYS A 6 1.93 -6.19 -2.72
C CYS A 6 3.25 -5.99 -3.44
N SER A 7 3.26 -6.25 -4.73
CA SER A 7 4.35 -5.76 -5.56
C SER A 7 3.95 -4.39 -6.10
N ILE A 8 4.90 -3.47 -6.14
CA ILE A 8 4.65 -2.13 -6.62
C ILE A 8 5.60 -1.85 -7.80
N SER A 9 5.03 -1.34 -8.89
CA SER A 9 5.81 -1.00 -10.07
C SER A 9 5.41 0.38 -10.59
N GLY A 10 6.25 0.95 -11.44
CA GLY A 10 6.02 2.30 -11.94
C GLY A 10 6.60 3.38 -11.04
N LEU A 11 7.25 2.99 -9.95
CA LEU A 11 7.97 3.92 -9.06
C LEU A 11 9.43 3.95 -9.44
N ASP A 12 9.93 5.13 -9.75
CA ASP A 12 11.33 5.33 -10.07
C ASP A 12 11.97 6.42 -9.20
N CYS A 13 11.29 6.83 -8.15
CA CYS A 13 11.75 7.90 -7.26
C CYS A 13 11.52 7.53 -5.79
N PRO A 14 12.57 7.55 -4.96
CA PRO A 14 12.41 7.24 -3.52
C PRO A 14 11.48 8.20 -2.79
N ILE A 15 11.46 9.46 -3.21
CA ILE A 15 10.57 10.46 -2.59
C ILE A 15 9.11 10.11 -2.85
N CYS A 16 8.81 9.64 -4.05
CA CYS A 16 7.45 9.19 -4.40
C CYS A 16 7.03 8.01 -3.52
N ALA A 17 7.94 7.07 -3.28
CA ALA A 17 7.67 5.95 -2.40
C ALA A 17 7.36 6.42 -0.98
N MET A 18 8.11 7.39 -0.47
CA MET A 18 7.88 7.95 0.86
C MET A 18 6.51 8.64 0.96
N GLU A 19 6.11 9.36 -0.07
CA GLU A 19 4.80 10.00 -0.10
C GLU A 19 3.67 8.98 -0.05
N ILE A 20 3.81 7.90 -0.81
CA ILE A 20 2.81 6.83 -0.81
C ILE A 20 2.75 6.16 0.56
N GLU A 21 3.90 5.83 1.15
CA GLU A 21 3.95 5.26 2.49
C GLU A 21 3.21 6.14 3.50
N GLU A 22 3.47 7.43 3.47
CA GLU A 22 2.88 8.37 4.41
C GLU A 22 1.37 8.43 4.26
N LYS A 23 0.88 8.48 3.02
CA LYS A 23 -0.55 8.51 2.76
C LYS A 23 -1.24 7.20 3.16
N LEU A 24 -0.62 6.08 2.87
CA LEU A 24 -1.18 4.78 3.22
C LEU A 24 -1.24 4.59 4.73
N ALA A 25 -0.25 5.09 5.46
CA ALA A 25 -0.23 5.00 6.92
C ALA A 25 -1.36 5.79 7.57
N ARG A 26 -1.96 6.74 6.85
CA ARG A 26 -3.08 7.54 7.34
C ARG A 26 -4.44 6.92 7.06
N LEU A 27 -4.50 5.85 6.31
CA LEU A 27 -5.77 5.20 6.01
C LEU A 27 -6.36 4.54 7.25
N PRO A 28 -7.70 4.57 7.40
CA PRO A 28 -8.34 3.91 8.53
C PRO A 28 -8.03 2.41 8.55
N GLY A 29 -7.66 1.90 9.70
CA GLY A 29 -7.33 0.50 9.87
C GLY A 29 -5.89 0.13 9.53
N VAL A 30 -5.12 1.05 8.98
CA VAL A 30 -3.71 0.82 8.69
C VAL A 30 -2.86 1.27 9.86
N HIS A 31 -2.01 0.39 10.35
CA HIS A 31 -1.07 0.71 11.42
C HIS A 31 0.25 1.20 10.87
N LYS A 32 0.71 0.59 9.78
CA LYS A 32 2.00 0.92 9.21
C LYS A 32 2.02 0.57 7.72
N ALA A 33 2.68 1.37 6.94
CA ALA A 33 2.95 1.07 5.54
C ALA A 33 4.44 1.22 5.29
N ASN A 34 5.01 0.28 4.56
CA ASN A 34 6.43 0.27 4.26
C ASN A 34 6.64 -0.15 2.82
N ILE A 35 7.43 0.62 2.09
CA ILE A 35 7.79 0.31 0.71
C ILE A 35 9.27 0.00 0.65
N ASN A 36 9.59 -1.20 0.19
CA ASN A 36 10.97 -1.56 -0.11
C ASN A 36 11.22 -1.22 -1.58
N PHE A 37 11.79 -0.05 -1.81
CA PHE A 37 11.99 0.46 -3.15
C PHE A 37 12.90 -0.42 -4.02
N PRO A 38 14.05 -0.90 -3.50
CA PRO A 38 14.91 -1.78 -4.31
C PRO A 38 14.24 -3.10 -4.70
N ALA A 39 13.37 -3.62 -3.85
CA ALA A 39 12.66 -4.87 -4.12
C ALA A 39 11.32 -4.66 -4.81
N ALA A 40 10.89 -3.41 -4.97
CA ALA A 40 9.60 -3.04 -5.54
C ALA A 40 8.44 -3.74 -4.84
N ARG A 41 8.46 -3.72 -3.52
CA ARG A 41 7.44 -4.36 -2.68
C ARG A 41 6.86 -3.39 -1.67
N LEU A 42 5.56 -3.54 -1.44
CA LEU A 42 4.82 -2.78 -0.45
C LEU A 42 4.29 -3.75 0.60
N VAL A 43 4.50 -3.41 1.87
CA VAL A 43 3.92 -4.14 3.00
C VAL A 43 3.08 -3.17 3.81
N VAL A 44 1.82 -3.51 4.02
CA VAL A 44 0.89 -2.73 4.84
C VAL A 44 0.49 -3.57 6.04
N GLU A 45 0.73 -3.05 7.23
CA GLU A 45 0.26 -3.67 8.46
C GLU A 45 -1.09 -3.05 8.81
N TYR A 46 -2.10 -3.89 8.94
CA TYR A 46 -3.46 -3.43 9.17
C TYR A 46 -4.17 -4.30 10.20
N GLU A 47 -5.24 -3.76 10.75
CA GLU A 47 -6.07 -4.47 11.71
C GLU A 47 -7.15 -5.24 10.98
N GLU A 48 -7.28 -6.52 11.33
CA GLU A 48 -8.30 -7.38 10.74
C GLU A 48 -9.70 -6.91 11.14
N ARG A 49 -10.60 -6.85 10.17
CA ARG A 49 -11.97 -6.42 10.39
C ARG A 49 -12.95 -7.56 10.07
N PRO A 50 -14.04 -7.67 10.83
CA PRO A 50 -15.06 -8.71 10.54
C PRO A 50 -15.67 -8.59 9.16
N ASP A 51 -15.82 -7.35 8.64
CA ASP A 51 -16.42 -7.09 7.33
C ASP A 51 -15.40 -7.21 6.19
N ASP A 52 -14.13 -7.28 6.50
CA ASP A 52 -13.07 -7.36 5.48
C ASP A 52 -11.88 -8.17 6.02
N PRO A 53 -12.05 -9.46 6.30
CA PRO A 53 -11.00 -10.25 6.94
C PRO A 53 -9.77 -10.47 6.07
N GLN A 54 -9.92 -10.34 4.75
CA GLN A 54 -8.80 -10.55 3.83
C GLN A 54 -8.14 -9.24 3.38
N GLY A 55 -8.69 -8.10 3.78
CA GLY A 55 -8.15 -6.82 3.41
C GLY A 55 -8.39 -6.44 1.95
N THR A 56 -9.42 -6.99 1.31
CA THR A 56 -9.71 -6.72 -0.09
C THR A 56 -10.09 -5.26 -0.32
N ALA A 57 -10.97 -4.73 0.51
CA ALA A 57 -11.37 -3.33 0.41
C ALA A 57 -10.20 -2.40 0.71
N LEU A 58 -9.36 -2.79 1.66
CA LEU A 58 -8.15 -2.04 1.97
C LEU A 58 -7.18 -2.03 0.80
N LEU A 59 -7.02 -3.16 0.13
CA LEU A 59 -6.16 -3.25 -1.05
C LEU A 59 -6.62 -2.29 -2.14
N GLU A 60 -7.91 -2.19 -2.37
CA GLU A 60 -8.45 -1.26 -3.36
C GLU A 60 -8.19 0.20 -2.97
N LYS A 61 -8.33 0.53 -1.69
CA LYS A 61 -8.00 1.87 -1.21
C LYS A 61 -6.52 2.18 -1.37
N VAL A 62 -5.66 1.22 -1.09
CA VAL A 62 -4.23 1.35 -1.26
C VAL A 62 -3.90 1.61 -2.73
N ARG A 63 -4.48 0.84 -3.64
CA ARG A 63 -4.28 1.03 -5.07
C ARG A 63 -4.77 2.39 -5.55
N SER A 64 -5.96 2.78 -5.13
CA SER A 64 -6.52 4.09 -5.49
C SER A 64 -5.67 5.23 -4.98
N THR A 65 -5.19 5.13 -3.74
CA THR A 65 -4.36 6.16 -3.15
C THR A 65 -3.04 6.30 -3.89
N ALA A 66 -2.39 5.19 -4.18
CA ALA A 66 -1.12 5.21 -4.91
C ALA A 66 -1.31 5.77 -6.33
N SER A 67 -2.37 5.37 -7.00
CA SER A 67 -2.66 5.83 -8.35
C SER A 67 -3.01 7.32 -8.39
N ALA A 68 -3.68 7.82 -7.37
CA ALA A 68 -4.00 9.24 -7.26
C ALA A 68 -2.78 10.11 -7.03
N LEU A 69 -1.79 9.58 -6.30
CA LEU A 69 -0.55 10.30 -6.03
C LEU A 69 0.40 10.28 -7.22
N HIS A 70 0.50 9.14 -7.89
CA HIS A 70 1.43 8.95 -9.00
C HIS A 70 0.80 8.11 -10.09
N ASP A 71 0.56 8.72 -11.23
CA ASP A 71 0.07 8.04 -12.41
C ASP A 71 1.09 6.99 -12.87
N GLY A 72 0.60 5.85 -13.27
CA GLY A 72 1.46 4.78 -13.76
C GLY A 72 1.96 3.81 -12.69
N VAL A 73 1.68 4.08 -11.42
CA VAL A 73 1.99 3.14 -10.36
C VAL A 73 1.00 1.99 -10.39
N VAL A 74 1.51 0.77 -10.41
CA VAL A 74 0.70 -0.44 -10.42
C VAL A 74 0.99 -1.24 -9.16
N LEU A 75 -0.06 -1.61 -8.45
CA LEU A 75 0.02 -2.46 -7.28
C LEU A 75 -0.67 -3.79 -7.58
N GLU A 76 0.02 -4.87 -7.30
CA GLU A 76 -0.52 -6.21 -7.47
C GLU A 76 -0.31 -7.00 -6.17
N PRO A 77 -1.30 -7.79 -5.74
CA PRO A 77 -1.11 -8.64 -4.57
C PRO A 77 -0.03 -9.68 -4.83
N CYS A 78 0.77 -9.91 -3.80
CA CYS A 78 1.79 -10.95 -3.85
C CYS A 78 1.27 -12.26 -3.28
#